data_a8cb07908db07ddb94365e2b2f718ff4
#
_entry.id   a8cb07908db07ddb94365e2b2f718ff4
#
_cell.length_a   1.000
_cell.length_b   1.000
_cell.length_c   1.000
_cell.angle_alpha   90.00
_cell.angle_beta   90.00
_cell.angle_gamma   90.00
#
_symmetry.space_group_name_H-M   'P 1'
#
loop_
_entity.id
_entity.type
_entity.pdbx_description
1 polymer ?
#
loop_
_entity_poly.entity_id
_entity_poly.type
_entity_poly.pdbx_seq_one_letter_code
_entity_poly.pdbx_strand_id
1 'polypeptide(L)'
;MCRNIKTLFNFDPPATTDEVHASSIQFVRKLSGFNKPSKANEEAFNLAIERVAAAAQEMLNTLVTNAPPRDREIEAARAKERAAVRFGNAV
;
A
#
# COMPACT_ATOMS: atom_id res chain seq x y z
N MET A 1 7.49 5.34 -9.42
CA MET A 1 6.56 5.08 -8.31
C MET A 1 6.22 3.59 -8.23
N CYS A 2 6.11 3.06 -7.05
CA CYS A 2 5.79 1.65 -6.85
C CYS A 2 4.31 1.39 -7.13
N ARG A 3 4.02 0.50 -8.09
CA ARG A 3 2.64 0.17 -8.48
C ARG A 3 1.91 -0.70 -7.46
N ASN A 4 2.66 -1.32 -6.55
CA ASN A 4 2.10 -2.22 -5.55
C ASN A 4 1.65 -1.51 -4.28
N ILE A 5 2.02 -0.24 -4.13
CA ILE A 5 1.62 0.57 -2.98
C ILE A 5 0.51 1.51 -3.44
N LYS A 6 -0.66 1.30 -2.86
CA LYS A 6 -1.87 2.05 -3.22
C LYS A 6 -2.15 3.12 -2.18
N THR A 7 -2.89 4.14 -2.57
CA THR A 7 -3.45 5.10 -1.63
C THR A 7 -4.40 4.37 -0.69
N LEU A 8 -4.25 4.60 0.60
CA LEU A 8 -5.09 3.96 1.64
C LEU A 8 -5.90 4.97 2.45
N PHE A 9 -5.63 6.26 2.28
CA PHE A 9 -6.30 7.30 3.06
C PHE A 9 -7.68 7.62 2.52
N ASN A 10 -8.62 7.84 3.45
CA ASN A 10 -9.96 8.36 3.15
C ASN A 10 -10.80 7.42 2.29
N PHE A 11 -10.82 6.16 2.64
CA PHE A 11 -11.70 5.15 2.02
C PHE A 11 -12.83 4.74 2.94
N ASP A 12 -13.93 4.33 2.36
CA ASP A 12 -15.06 3.76 3.07
C ASP A 12 -15.39 2.40 2.43
N PRO A 13 -15.25 1.30 3.14
CA PRO A 13 -14.74 1.20 4.51
C PRO A 13 -13.25 1.54 4.61
N PRO A 14 -12.78 1.92 5.81
CA PRO A 14 -11.38 2.32 6.01
C PRO A 14 -10.39 1.20 5.69
N ALA A 15 -9.15 1.59 5.39
CA ALA A 15 -8.08 0.63 5.18
C ALA A 15 -7.83 -0.18 6.46
N THR A 16 -7.59 -1.47 6.28
CA THR A 16 -7.31 -2.37 7.39
C THR A 16 -5.83 -2.31 7.77
N THR A 17 -5.51 -2.78 8.99
CA THR A 17 -4.12 -2.91 9.42
C THR A 17 -3.35 -3.87 8.51
N ASP A 18 -4.00 -4.89 7.99
CA ASP A 18 -3.38 -5.84 7.05
C ASP A 18 -2.97 -5.15 5.74
N GLU A 19 -3.78 -4.22 5.26
CA GLU A 19 -3.45 -3.44 4.05
C GLU A 19 -2.24 -2.53 4.29
N VAL A 20 -2.18 -1.90 5.45
CA VAL A 20 -1.03 -1.06 5.85
C VAL A 20 0.23 -1.92 5.95
N HIS A 21 0.12 -3.09 6.57
CA HIS A 21 1.24 -4.02 6.72
C HIS A 21 1.73 -4.52 5.37
N ALA A 22 0.83 -4.90 4.47
CA ALA A 22 1.18 -5.35 3.13
C ALA A 22 1.94 -4.28 2.33
N SER A 23 1.50 -3.02 2.42
CA SER A 23 2.19 -1.89 1.78
C SER A 23 3.58 -1.68 2.37
N SER A 24 3.71 -1.85 3.69
CA SER A 24 4.99 -1.71 4.39
C SER A 24 5.98 -2.78 3.97
N ILE A 25 5.53 -4.01 3.76
CA ILE A 25 6.36 -5.10 3.24
C ILE A 25 6.89 -4.73 1.85
N GLN A 26 6.04 -4.23 0.97
CA GLN A 26 6.44 -3.84 -0.37
C GLN A 26 7.47 -2.72 -0.34
N PHE A 27 7.29 -1.74 0.53
CA PHE A 27 8.23 -0.64 0.69
C PHE A 27 9.61 -1.15 1.12
N VAL A 28 9.66 -2.01 2.14
CA VAL A 28 10.92 -2.57 2.65
C VAL A 28 11.60 -3.44 1.60
N ARG A 29 10.83 -4.24 0.87
CA ARG A 29 11.36 -5.03 -0.25
C ARG A 29 12.00 -4.15 -1.31
N LYS A 30 11.35 -3.05 -1.67
CA LYS A 30 11.87 -2.12 -2.67
C LYS A 30 13.16 -1.45 -2.20
N LEU A 31 13.19 -0.98 -0.96
CA LEU A 31 14.38 -0.32 -0.41
C LEU A 31 15.56 -1.26 -0.28
N SER A 32 15.32 -2.46 0.23
CA SER A 32 16.39 -3.43 0.51
C SER A 32 16.83 -4.20 -0.73
N GLY A 33 15.95 -4.32 -1.72
CA GLY A 33 16.20 -5.18 -2.86
C GLY A 33 15.97 -6.65 -2.57
N PHE A 34 15.50 -7.00 -1.38
CA PHE A 34 15.23 -8.39 -1.00
C PHE A 34 13.75 -8.70 -1.15
N ASN A 35 13.41 -9.77 -1.84
CA ASN A 35 12.06 -10.33 -1.78
C ASN A 35 11.88 -11.08 -0.47
N LYS A 36 12.92 -11.78 -0.07
CA LYS A 36 12.98 -12.54 1.17
C LYS A 36 14.37 -12.33 1.78
N PRO A 37 14.46 -11.91 3.04
CA PRO A 37 15.76 -11.63 3.63
C PRO A 37 16.55 -12.91 3.89
N SER A 38 17.87 -12.82 3.81
CA SER A 38 18.73 -13.89 4.30
C SER A 38 18.58 -14.00 5.82
N LYS A 39 18.96 -15.14 6.36
CA LYS A 39 18.83 -15.38 7.80
C LYS A 39 19.54 -14.32 8.63
N ALA A 40 20.70 -13.85 8.17
CA ALA A 40 21.47 -12.81 8.86
C ALA A 40 20.74 -11.45 8.88
N ASN A 41 19.87 -11.19 7.92
CA ASN A 41 19.16 -9.92 7.76
C ASN A 41 17.69 -9.97 8.18
N GLU A 42 17.22 -11.13 8.60
CA GLU A 42 15.81 -11.37 8.89
C GLU A 42 15.28 -10.45 9.99
N GLU A 43 16.02 -10.31 11.07
CA GLU A 43 15.63 -9.47 12.19
C GLU A 43 15.50 -8.01 11.79
N ALA A 44 16.52 -7.46 11.11
CA ALA A 44 16.50 -6.07 10.66
C ALA A 44 15.36 -5.81 9.66
N PHE A 45 15.15 -6.76 8.75
CA PHE A 45 14.10 -6.67 7.74
C PHE A 45 12.71 -6.64 8.38
N ASN A 46 12.44 -7.56 9.28
CA ASN A 46 11.14 -7.65 9.95
C ASN A 46 10.89 -6.46 10.87
N LEU A 47 11.92 -5.98 11.57
CA LEU A 47 11.82 -4.80 12.42
C LEU A 47 11.48 -3.57 11.59
N ALA A 48 12.09 -3.42 10.43
CA ALA A 48 11.79 -2.32 9.52
C ALA A 48 10.33 -2.35 9.07
N ILE A 49 9.80 -3.53 8.74
CA ILE A 49 8.40 -3.68 8.34
C ILE A 49 7.47 -3.21 9.47
N GLU A 50 7.72 -3.65 10.70
CA GLU A 50 6.90 -3.28 11.85
C GLU A 50 6.93 -1.78 12.11
N ARG A 51 8.10 -1.16 12.05
CA ARG A 51 8.26 0.27 12.27
C ARG A 51 7.61 1.11 11.18
N VAL A 52 7.77 0.72 9.92
CA VAL A 52 7.14 1.40 8.80
C VAL A 52 5.63 1.28 8.90
N ALA A 53 5.12 0.10 9.21
CA ALA A 53 3.69 -0.13 9.37
C ALA A 53 3.10 0.71 10.52
N ALA A 54 3.80 0.78 11.65
CA ALA A 54 3.35 1.56 12.80
C ALA A 54 3.30 3.06 12.47
N ALA A 55 4.34 3.58 11.82
CA ALA A 55 4.39 4.99 11.43
C ALA A 55 3.30 5.31 10.40
N ALA A 56 3.09 4.44 9.43
CA ALA A 56 2.06 4.63 8.42
C ALA A 56 0.67 4.60 9.03
N GLN A 57 0.41 3.67 9.95
CA GLN A 57 -0.88 3.57 10.62
C GLN A 57 -1.16 4.82 11.45
N GLU A 58 -0.16 5.29 12.18
CA GLU A 58 -0.28 6.51 12.97
C GLU A 58 -0.62 7.71 12.08
N MET A 59 0.08 7.86 10.97
CA MET A 59 -0.21 8.91 10.00
C MET A 59 -1.65 8.83 9.51
N LEU A 60 -2.09 7.66 9.06
CA LEU A 60 -3.44 7.48 8.52
C LEU A 60 -4.51 7.78 9.56
N ASN A 61 -4.24 7.45 10.83
CA ASN A 61 -5.19 7.70 11.92
C ASN A 61 -5.28 9.17 12.30
N THR A 62 -4.26 9.96 12.00
CA THR A 62 -4.18 11.37 12.39
C THR A 62 -4.43 12.36 11.26
N LEU A 63 -4.37 11.91 10.01
CA LEU A 63 -4.70 12.77 8.87
C LEU A 63 -6.16 13.20 8.91
N VAL A 64 -6.40 14.44 8.51
CA VAL A 64 -7.75 15.01 8.44
C VAL A 64 -8.02 15.52 7.03
N THR A 65 -9.30 15.47 6.62
CA THR A 65 -9.72 15.98 5.33
C THR A 65 -11.20 16.35 5.36
N ASN A 66 -11.58 17.31 4.53
CA ASN A 66 -12.98 17.65 4.29
C ASN A 66 -13.53 16.96 3.05
N ALA A 67 -12.68 16.23 2.32
CA ALA A 67 -13.12 15.51 1.14
C ALA A 67 -14.00 14.32 1.53
N PRO A 68 -15.04 13.99 0.75
CA PRO A 68 -15.84 12.80 1.03
C PRO A 68 -14.99 11.53 0.88
N PRO A 69 -15.28 10.50 1.68
CA PRO A 69 -14.56 9.24 1.55
C PRO A 69 -14.70 8.63 0.16
N ARG A 70 -13.65 7.98 -0.30
CA ARG A 70 -13.64 7.27 -1.57
C ARG A 70 -14.33 5.92 -1.40
N ASP A 71 -15.17 5.57 -2.36
CA ASP A 71 -15.81 4.26 -2.39
C ASP A 71 -14.82 3.25 -2.96
N ARG A 72 -14.58 2.16 -2.22
CA ARG A 72 -13.61 1.15 -2.63
C ARG A 72 -14.00 0.45 -3.92
N GLU A 73 -15.28 0.16 -4.09
CA GLU A 73 -15.76 -0.51 -5.30
C GLU A 73 -15.60 0.38 -6.53
N ILE A 74 -15.93 1.66 -6.40
CA ILE A 74 -15.79 2.63 -7.49
C ILE A 74 -14.32 2.81 -7.85
N GLU A 75 -13.45 2.97 -6.84
CA GLU A 75 -12.02 3.13 -7.10
C GLU A 75 -11.39 1.89 -7.72
N ALA A 76 -11.80 0.71 -7.30
CA ALA A 76 -11.35 -0.55 -7.88
C ALA A 76 -11.81 -0.69 -9.34
N ALA A 77 -13.06 -0.31 -9.63
CA ALA A 77 -13.59 -0.33 -10.98
C ALA A 77 -12.84 0.64 -11.88
N ARG A 78 -12.54 1.85 -11.38
CA ARG A 78 -11.76 2.85 -12.12
C ARG A 78 -10.35 2.37 -12.43
N ALA A 79 -9.71 1.72 -11.44
CA ALA A 79 -8.38 1.17 -11.62
C ALA A 79 -8.37 0.06 -12.68
N LYS A 80 -9.38 -0.81 -12.64
CA LYS A 80 -9.55 -1.88 -13.61
C LYS A 80 -9.78 -1.32 -15.02
N GLU A 81 -10.59 -0.29 -15.11
CA GLU A 81 -10.89 0.38 -16.39
C GLU A 81 -9.64 1.02 -16.98
N ARG A 82 -8.84 1.73 -16.14
CA ARG A 82 -7.58 2.31 -16.59
C ARG A 82 -6.60 1.22 -17.07
N ALA A 83 -6.54 0.11 -16.38
CA ALA A 83 -5.69 -1.02 -16.77
C ALA A 83 -6.17 -1.62 -18.11
N ALA A 84 -7.48 -1.77 -18.29
CA ALA A 84 -8.05 -2.29 -19.52
C ALA A 84 -7.73 -1.37 -20.71
N VAL A 85 -7.86 -0.05 -20.55
CA VAL A 85 -7.51 0.92 -21.58
C VAL A 85 -6.01 0.84 -21.92
N ARG A 86 -5.16 0.75 -20.89
CA ARG A 86 -3.71 0.69 -21.09
C ARG A 86 -3.26 -0.56 -21.83
N PHE A 87 -3.82 -1.72 -21.49
CA PHE A 87 -3.41 -3.00 -22.05
C PHE A 87 -4.29 -3.47 -23.20
N GLY A 88 -5.58 -3.11 -23.18
CA GLY A 88 -6.53 -3.47 -24.22
C GLY A 88 -6.22 -2.83 -25.57
N ASN A 89 -5.70 -1.61 -25.57
CA ASN A 89 -5.36 -0.88 -26.79
C ASN A 89 -4.03 -1.32 -27.42
N ALA A 90 -3.33 -2.23 -26.77
CA ALA A 90 -2.07 -2.75 -27.29
C ALA A 90 -2.26 -3.90 -28.30
N VAL A 91 -3.48 -4.30 -28.52
CA VAL A 91 -3.82 -5.39 -29.45
C VAL A 91 -3.83 -4.92 -30.88
#